data_be94c82c1ac4c03d6af00d701b70c2d4
#
_entry.id   be94c82c1ac4c03d6af00d701b70c2d4
#
_cell.length_a   1.000
_cell.length_b   1.000
_cell.length_c   1.000
_cell.angle_alpha   90.00
_cell.angle_beta   90.00
_cell.angle_gamma   90.00
#
_symmetry.space_group_name_H-M   'P 1'
#
loop_
_entity.id
_entity.type
_entity.pdbx_description
1 polymer ?
#
loop_
_entity_poly.entity_id
_entity_poly.type
_entity_poly.pdbx_seq_one_letter_code
_entity_poly.pdbx_strand_id
1 'polypeptide(L)'
;MAPVPNGVYAIAKQYEQLITLLEPKDLAVLLPPTGQPGDQEWQIEGRDDGNVTIRNLRHQTFLTYDNDPNLNEMIMGSTEPRPWALYQAAQPFTFHVVVPGGPIEGVELALDLSLLRIFPPRLALRPLDVNDQRQAWKFEFHE
;
A
#
# COMPACT_ATOMS: atom_id res chain seq x y z
N MET A 1 18.68 -2.64 1.55
CA MET A 1 18.02 -2.45 2.88
C MET A 1 16.73 -1.68 2.70
N ALA A 2 15.64 -2.18 3.29
CA ALA A 2 14.37 -1.50 3.21
C ALA A 2 14.41 -0.17 3.99
N PRO A 3 13.67 0.87 3.55
CA PRO A 3 13.70 2.18 4.20
C PRO A 3 12.96 2.24 5.54
N VAL A 4 12.21 1.19 5.89
CA VAL A 4 11.56 1.09 7.20
C VAL A 4 11.95 -0.21 7.88
N PRO A 5 12.04 -0.27 9.22
CA PRO A 5 12.29 -1.52 9.93
C PRO A 5 11.14 -2.51 9.70
N ASN A 6 11.47 -3.81 9.74
CA ASN A 6 10.43 -4.83 9.78
C ASN A 6 9.55 -4.62 10.99
N GLY A 7 8.26 -4.81 10.83
CA GLY A 7 7.31 -4.63 11.92
C GLY A 7 5.89 -4.42 11.44
N VAL A 8 5.02 -4.09 12.37
CA VAL A 8 3.60 -3.86 12.10
C VAL A 8 3.32 -2.37 12.04
N TYR A 9 2.63 -1.95 10.98
CA TYR A 9 2.33 -0.54 10.73
C TYR A 9 0.87 -0.36 10.34
N ALA A 10 0.30 0.80 10.68
CA ALA A 10 -0.86 1.33 9.98
C ALA A 10 -0.35 2.15 8.80
N ILE A 11 -1.04 2.10 7.68
CA ILE A 11 -0.68 2.83 6.46
C ILE A 11 -1.80 3.80 6.16
N ALA A 12 -1.52 5.09 6.32
CA ALA A 12 -2.56 6.12 6.40
C ALA A 12 -2.44 7.19 5.32
N LYS A 13 -3.60 7.69 4.89
CA LYS A 13 -3.75 8.95 4.17
C LYS A 13 -4.16 10.04 5.15
N GLN A 14 -4.39 11.26 4.64
CA GLN A 14 -4.88 12.37 5.44
C GLN A 14 -6.19 12.03 6.14
N TYR A 15 -6.45 12.69 7.27
CA TYR A 15 -7.68 12.52 8.07
C TYR A 15 -7.84 11.11 8.62
N GLU A 16 -6.72 10.46 8.90
CA GLU A 16 -6.70 9.11 9.52
C GLU A 16 -7.47 8.06 8.72
N GLN A 17 -7.43 8.17 7.40
CA GLN A 17 -7.96 7.12 6.53
C GLN A 17 -6.91 6.04 6.36
N LEU A 18 -7.24 4.82 6.78
CA LEU A 18 -6.28 3.71 6.83
C LEU A 18 -6.55 2.68 5.74
N ILE A 19 -5.48 2.12 5.18
CA ILE A 19 -5.65 0.97 4.27
C ILE A 19 -6.22 -0.18 5.07
N THR A 20 -7.35 -0.71 4.63
CA THR A 20 -8.13 -1.72 5.33
C THR A 20 -8.41 -2.91 4.41
N LEU A 21 -8.33 -4.12 4.97
CA LEU A 21 -8.72 -5.34 4.26
C LEU A 21 -9.82 -6.02 5.07
N LEU A 22 -11.05 -6.00 4.55
CA LEU A 22 -12.22 -6.52 5.27
C LEU A 22 -12.32 -8.04 5.18
N GLU A 23 -11.90 -8.62 4.05
CA GLU A 23 -11.87 -10.06 3.82
C GLU A 23 -10.53 -10.44 3.19
N PRO A 24 -10.07 -11.70 3.30
CA PRO A 24 -8.71 -12.07 2.89
C PRO A 24 -8.33 -11.75 1.45
N LYS A 25 -9.26 -11.85 0.53
CA LYS A 25 -8.98 -11.64 -0.91
C LYS A 25 -9.81 -10.52 -1.49
N ASP A 26 -10.34 -9.65 -0.65
CA ASP A 26 -11.17 -8.54 -1.08
C ASP A 26 -10.31 -7.40 -1.61
N LEU A 27 -10.97 -6.41 -2.23
CA LEU A 27 -10.31 -5.18 -2.61
C LEU A 27 -9.95 -4.40 -1.35
N ALA A 28 -8.76 -3.83 -1.33
CA ALA A 28 -8.34 -2.96 -0.25
C ALA A 28 -9.09 -1.62 -0.35
N VAL A 29 -9.47 -1.07 0.80
CA VAL A 29 -10.26 0.15 0.87
C VAL A 29 -9.66 1.09 1.90
N LEU A 30 -10.06 2.37 1.86
CA LEU A 30 -9.73 3.34 2.90
C LEU A 30 -10.91 3.49 3.84
N LEU A 31 -10.66 3.33 5.13
CA LEU A 31 -11.66 3.53 6.18
C LEU A 31 -11.03 4.24 7.37
N PRO A 32 -11.83 5.03 8.12
CA PRO A 32 -11.37 5.49 9.44
C PRO A 32 -11.14 4.29 10.36
N PRO A 33 -10.48 4.48 11.52
CA PRO A 33 -10.23 3.37 12.43
C PRO A 33 -11.51 2.58 12.73
N THR A 34 -11.44 1.24 12.52
CA THR A 34 -12.60 0.35 12.70
C THR A 34 -12.68 -0.23 14.10
N GLY A 35 -11.54 -0.28 14.81
CA GLY A 35 -11.47 -0.95 16.09
C GLY A 35 -11.38 -2.48 15.98
N GLN A 36 -11.42 -3.05 14.78
CA GLN A 36 -11.27 -4.49 14.58
C GLN A 36 -9.80 -4.86 14.55
N PRO A 37 -9.36 -5.81 15.40
CA PRO A 37 -7.93 -6.16 15.45
C PRO A 37 -7.41 -6.66 14.10
N GLY A 38 -6.35 -6.04 13.62
CA GLY A 38 -5.53 -6.54 12.53
C GLY A 38 -5.98 -6.19 11.12
N ASP A 39 -7.23 -5.77 10.89
CA ASP A 39 -7.69 -5.52 9.52
C ASP A 39 -7.12 -4.23 8.92
N GLN A 40 -6.58 -3.35 9.75
CA GLN A 40 -5.89 -2.11 9.36
C GLN A 40 -4.42 -2.12 9.77
N GLU A 41 -3.90 -3.27 10.15
CA GLU A 41 -2.51 -3.44 10.56
C GLU A 41 -1.79 -4.32 9.55
N TRP A 42 -0.58 -3.90 9.17
CA TRP A 42 0.16 -4.54 8.09
C TRP A 42 1.57 -4.87 8.53
N GLN A 43 1.95 -6.14 8.34
CA GLN A 43 3.32 -6.60 8.58
C GLN A 43 4.18 -6.22 7.38
N ILE A 44 5.17 -5.38 7.61
CA ILE A 44 6.12 -4.96 6.58
C ILE A 44 7.39 -5.77 6.78
N GLU A 45 7.82 -6.45 5.73
CA GLU A 45 9.06 -7.23 5.75
C GLU A 45 9.95 -6.83 4.58
N GLY A 46 11.21 -6.49 4.90
CA GLY A 46 12.20 -6.14 3.89
C GLY A 46 12.70 -7.36 3.14
N ARG A 47 12.99 -7.17 1.88
CA ARG A 47 13.58 -8.18 1.00
C ARG A 47 15.04 -7.83 0.74
N ASP A 48 15.80 -8.81 0.22
CA ASP A 48 17.23 -8.63 -0.08
C ASP A 48 17.47 -7.54 -1.13
N ASP A 49 16.48 -7.30 -2.01
CA ASP A 49 16.61 -6.31 -3.07
C ASP A 49 16.23 -4.89 -2.62
N GLY A 50 15.93 -4.69 -1.34
CA GLY A 50 15.53 -3.38 -0.80
C GLY A 50 14.05 -3.09 -0.88
N ASN A 51 13.26 -3.93 -1.53
CA ASN A 51 11.81 -3.82 -1.58
C ASN A 51 11.19 -4.45 -0.33
N VAL A 52 9.88 -4.29 -0.16
CA VAL A 52 9.17 -4.86 0.98
C VAL A 52 7.97 -5.65 0.50
N THR A 53 7.49 -6.57 1.35
CA THR A 53 6.15 -7.14 1.23
C THR A 53 5.28 -6.55 2.32
N ILE A 54 3.99 -6.46 2.04
CA ILE A 54 3.00 -5.84 2.93
C ILE A 54 1.88 -6.86 3.15
N ARG A 55 1.80 -7.42 4.36
CA ARG A 55 0.87 -8.51 4.67
C ARG A 55 -0.11 -8.07 5.75
N ASN A 56 -1.41 -8.29 5.50
CA ASN A 56 -2.45 -7.97 6.46
C ASN A 56 -2.34 -8.86 7.70
N LEU A 57 -2.37 -8.24 8.87
CA LEU A 57 -2.16 -8.98 10.12
C LEU A 57 -3.31 -9.92 10.43
N ARG A 58 -4.55 -9.49 10.17
CA ARG A 58 -5.73 -10.30 10.46
C ARG A 58 -5.90 -11.47 9.50
N HIS A 59 -5.79 -11.19 8.20
CA HIS A 59 -6.12 -12.17 7.17
C HIS A 59 -4.92 -12.94 6.63
N GLN A 60 -3.70 -12.48 6.94
CA GLN A 60 -2.44 -13.10 6.51
C GLN A 60 -2.30 -13.16 4.98
N THR A 61 -2.96 -12.25 4.27
CA THR A 61 -2.81 -12.09 2.83
C THR A 61 -2.04 -10.81 2.53
N PHE A 62 -1.38 -10.80 1.38
CA PHE A 62 -0.49 -9.72 0.98
C PHE A 62 -1.24 -8.65 0.19
N LEU A 63 -0.84 -7.40 0.37
CA LEU A 63 -1.31 -6.29 -0.45
C LEU A 63 -0.72 -6.47 -1.85
N THR A 64 -1.58 -6.58 -2.84
CA THR A 64 -1.16 -6.95 -4.19
C THR A 64 -2.19 -6.50 -5.23
N TYR A 65 -2.02 -6.96 -6.45
CA TYR A 65 -2.94 -6.77 -7.58
C TYR A 65 -2.87 -8.01 -8.45
N ASP A 66 -3.92 -8.28 -9.22
CA ASP A 66 -3.95 -9.40 -10.13
C ASP A 66 -3.13 -9.11 -11.38
N ASN A 67 -2.60 -10.17 -11.99
CA ASN A 67 -1.94 -10.10 -13.29
C ASN A 67 -0.70 -9.19 -13.29
N ASP A 68 -0.35 -8.68 -14.46
CA ASP A 68 0.74 -7.73 -14.62
C ASP A 68 0.31 -6.36 -14.13
N PRO A 69 1.25 -5.53 -13.66
CA PRO A 69 0.89 -4.18 -13.24
C PRO A 69 0.44 -3.33 -14.42
N ASN A 70 -0.73 -2.71 -14.28
CA ASN A 70 -1.30 -1.84 -15.29
C ASN A 70 -1.91 -0.61 -14.62
N LEU A 71 -2.04 0.45 -15.41
CA LEU A 71 -2.71 1.66 -14.95
C LEU A 71 -4.15 1.33 -14.52
N ASN A 72 -4.54 1.81 -13.35
CA ASN A 72 -5.85 1.58 -12.73
C ASN A 72 -6.12 0.15 -12.28
N GLU A 73 -5.11 -0.71 -12.26
CA GLU A 73 -5.26 -2.05 -11.68
C GLU A 73 -5.63 -1.93 -10.21
N MET A 74 -6.68 -2.64 -9.79
CA MET A 74 -7.19 -2.53 -8.41
C MET A 74 -6.33 -3.32 -7.43
N ILE A 75 -6.22 -2.82 -6.21
CA ILE A 75 -5.41 -3.40 -5.15
C ILE A 75 -6.27 -4.31 -4.28
N MET A 76 -5.74 -5.47 -3.94
CA MET A 76 -6.47 -6.51 -3.24
C MET A 76 -5.56 -7.34 -2.33
N GLY A 77 -6.16 -8.21 -1.53
CA GLY A 77 -5.42 -9.22 -0.76
C GLY A 77 -5.22 -10.49 -1.58
N SER A 78 -4.06 -11.13 -1.43
CA SER A 78 -3.76 -12.40 -2.08
C SER A 78 -2.80 -13.21 -1.22
N THR A 79 -2.83 -14.55 -1.37
CA THR A 79 -1.87 -15.42 -0.70
C THR A 79 -0.47 -15.34 -1.32
N GLU A 80 -0.37 -14.80 -2.53
CA GLU A 80 0.92 -14.64 -3.22
C GLU A 80 1.56 -13.31 -2.83
N PRO A 81 2.80 -13.31 -2.34
CA PRO A 81 3.48 -12.06 -2.02
C PRO A 81 3.84 -11.28 -3.26
N ARG A 82 3.79 -9.95 -3.16
CA ARG A 82 4.27 -9.04 -4.18
C ARG A 82 5.19 -8.00 -3.56
N PRO A 83 6.32 -7.70 -4.19
CA PRO A 83 7.20 -6.66 -3.67
C PRO A 83 6.71 -5.26 -4.01
N TRP A 84 6.99 -4.33 -3.10
CA TRP A 84 6.74 -2.90 -3.29
C TRP A 84 8.01 -2.14 -2.98
N ALA A 85 8.31 -1.11 -3.78
CA ALA A 85 9.40 -0.19 -3.49
C ALA A 85 8.85 0.99 -2.69
N LEU A 86 9.58 1.45 -1.69
CA LEU A 86 9.19 2.60 -0.88
C LEU A 86 10.12 3.77 -1.20
N TYR A 87 9.57 4.85 -1.76
CA TYR A 87 10.31 6.07 -2.08
C TYR A 87 10.01 7.12 -1.02
N GLN A 88 11.04 7.55 -0.29
CA GLN A 88 10.90 8.55 0.77
C GLN A 88 10.23 9.82 0.23
N ALA A 89 9.19 10.28 0.92
CA ALA A 89 8.51 11.53 0.62
C ALA A 89 9.03 12.65 1.52
N ALA A 90 8.40 13.83 1.45
CA ALA A 90 8.92 15.02 2.13
C ALA A 90 8.83 14.93 3.66
N GLN A 91 7.77 14.33 4.18
CA GLN A 91 7.57 14.21 5.63
C GLN A 91 8.20 12.93 6.18
N PRO A 92 8.66 12.92 7.45
CA PRO A 92 9.18 11.69 8.05
C PRO A 92 8.14 10.57 8.03
N PHE A 93 8.60 9.35 7.77
CA PHE A 93 7.78 8.13 7.73
C PHE A 93 6.66 8.18 6.70
N THR A 94 6.79 9.02 5.68
CA THR A 94 5.89 9.01 4.53
C THR A 94 6.63 8.52 3.30
N PHE A 95 5.94 7.69 2.51
CA PHE A 95 6.54 7.04 1.34
C PHE A 95 5.53 6.94 0.21
N HIS A 96 6.03 7.08 -1.01
CA HIS A 96 5.31 6.58 -2.18
C HIS A 96 5.53 5.09 -2.25
N VAL A 97 4.47 4.32 -2.42
CA VAL A 97 4.51 2.86 -2.52
C VAL A 97 4.43 2.50 -3.99
N VAL A 98 5.53 2.00 -4.56
CA VAL A 98 5.74 1.98 -6.00
C VAL A 98 5.95 0.55 -6.49
N VAL A 99 5.44 0.24 -7.67
CA VAL A 99 5.71 -1.04 -8.34
C VAL A 99 7.19 -1.07 -8.72
N PRO A 100 7.96 -2.02 -8.19
CA PRO A 100 9.39 -2.11 -8.51
C PRO A 100 9.63 -2.64 -9.92
N GLY A 101 10.86 -2.53 -10.39
CA GLY A 101 11.26 -3.07 -11.68
C GLY A 101 11.27 -2.05 -12.82
N GLY A 102 10.99 -0.79 -12.52
CA GLY A 102 11.05 0.28 -13.50
C GLY A 102 9.71 0.62 -14.13
N PRO A 103 9.70 1.56 -15.06
CA PRO A 103 8.46 2.03 -15.68
C PRO A 103 7.72 0.95 -16.47
N ILE A 104 6.40 1.01 -16.41
CA ILE A 104 5.51 0.21 -17.25
C ILE A 104 5.03 1.14 -18.37
N GLU A 105 5.37 0.80 -19.61
CA GLU A 105 5.04 1.65 -20.78
C GLU A 105 5.47 3.11 -20.57
N GLY A 106 6.66 3.30 -19.99
CA GLY A 106 7.22 4.63 -19.77
C GLY A 106 6.72 5.35 -18.52
N VAL A 107 5.87 4.71 -17.72
CA VAL A 107 5.29 5.32 -16.51
C VAL A 107 5.53 4.42 -15.31
N GLU A 108 6.10 5.00 -14.23
CA GLU A 108 6.15 4.30 -12.96
C GLU A 108 4.77 4.35 -12.31
N LEU A 109 4.35 3.24 -11.71
CA LEU A 109 3.04 3.10 -11.10
C LEU A 109 3.16 3.06 -9.58
N ALA A 110 2.28 3.76 -8.90
CA ALA A 110 2.26 3.88 -7.45
C ALA A 110 0.87 3.58 -6.89
N LEU A 111 0.86 3.13 -5.64
CA LEU A 111 -0.36 2.92 -4.88
C LEU A 111 -1.03 4.27 -4.62
N ASP A 112 -2.29 4.41 -5.00
CA ASP A 112 -3.05 5.64 -4.85
C ASP A 112 -4.53 5.32 -4.78
N LEU A 113 -5.36 6.34 -4.69
CA LEU A 113 -6.81 6.17 -4.73
C LEU A 113 -7.27 5.84 -6.13
N SER A 114 -8.22 4.93 -6.23
CA SER A 114 -8.90 4.65 -7.49
C SER A 114 -9.70 5.88 -7.93
N LEU A 115 -9.82 6.08 -9.23
CA LEU A 115 -10.65 7.14 -9.78
C LEU A 115 -12.15 6.83 -9.69
N LEU A 116 -12.52 5.62 -9.29
CA LEU A 116 -13.92 5.26 -9.10
C LEU A 116 -14.51 6.04 -7.94
N ARG A 117 -15.67 6.63 -8.16
CA ARG A 117 -16.36 7.45 -7.15
C ARG A 117 -17.34 6.60 -6.37
N ILE A 118 -16.81 5.64 -5.62
CA ILE A 118 -17.59 4.75 -4.77
C ILE A 118 -17.10 4.86 -3.33
N PHE A 119 -17.94 4.51 -2.40
CA PHE A 119 -17.61 4.54 -0.98
C PHE A 119 -17.73 3.12 -0.41
N PRO A 120 -16.76 2.64 0.38
CA PRO A 120 -15.50 3.33 0.73
C PRO A 120 -14.56 3.42 -0.46
N PRO A 121 -13.62 4.40 -0.45
CA PRO A 121 -12.66 4.54 -1.55
C PRO A 121 -11.82 3.28 -1.75
N ARG A 122 -11.58 2.93 -3.01
CA ARG A 122 -10.72 1.80 -3.39
C ARG A 122 -9.33 2.31 -3.71
N LEU A 123 -8.38 1.38 -3.76
CA LEU A 123 -7.00 1.67 -4.13
C LEU A 123 -6.71 1.11 -5.51
N ALA A 124 -5.82 1.76 -6.23
CA ALA A 124 -5.42 1.35 -7.57
C ALA A 124 -3.98 1.79 -7.85
N LEU A 125 -3.40 1.24 -8.92
CA LEU A 125 -2.12 1.70 -9.43
C LEU A 125 -2.35 2.94 -10.28
N ARG A 126 -1.64 4.04 -9.94
CA ARG A 126 -1.74 5.32 -10.65
C ARG A 126 -0.35 5.81 -10.99
N PRO A 127 -0.21 6.73 -11.96
CA PRO A 127 1.11 7.26 -12.28
C PRO A 127 1.77 7.89 -11.05
N LEU A 128 3.04 7.53 -10.83
CA LEU A 128 3.81 8.10 -9.72
C LEU A 128 4.07 9.58 -9.95
N ASP A 129 3.77 10.40 -8.96
CA ASP A 129 4.15 11.82 -8.94
C ASP A 129 4.86 12.11 -7.62
N VAL A 130 6.18 12.11 -7.64
CA VAL A 130 6.99 12.31 -6.43
C VAL A 130 6.83 13.72 -5.86
N ASN A 131 6.29 14.64 -6.63
CA ASN A 131 6.02 16.01 -6.19
C ASN A 131 4.64 16.17 -5.55
N ASP A 132 3.78 15.16 -5.66
CA ASP A 132 2.45 15.20 -5.05
C ASP A 132 2.49 14.48 -3.70
N GLN A 133 2.59 15.26 -2.63
CA GLN A 133 2.67 14.69 -1.28
C GLN A 133 1.36 14.01 -0.86
N ARG A 134 0.25 14.31 -1.53
CA ARG A 134 -1.02 13.63 -1.26
C ARG A 134 -1.03 12.18 -1.74
N GLN A 135 -0.12 11.83 -2.66
CA GLN A 135 0.04 10.46 -3.11
C GLN A 135 0.84 9.60 -2.12
N ALA A 136 1.62 10.23 -1.26
CA ALA A 136 2.43 9.52 -0.27
C ALA A 136 1.57 8.97 0.87
N TRP A 137 2.06 7.91 1.49
CA TRP A 137 1.40 7.22 2.60
C TRP A 137 2.22 7.35 3.86
N LYS A 138 1.56 7.60 4.99
CA LYS A 138 2.23 7.65 6.29
C LYS A 138 2.23 6.26 6.91
N PHE A 139 3.41 5.79 7.29
CA PHE A 139 3.59 4.51 7.95
C PHE A 139 3.70 4.76 9.45
N GLU A 140 2.70 4.33 10.21
CA GLU A 140 2.65 4.51 11.65
C GLU A 140 2.96 3.18 12.34
N PHE A 141 4.09 3.14 13.05
CA PHE A 141 4.56 1.92 13.69
C PHE A 141 3.68 1.53 14.86
N HIS A 142 3.31 0.26 14.92
CA HIS A 142 2.57 -0.33 16.04
C HIS A 142 3.50 -1.18 16.88
N GLU A 143 3.56 -0.87 18.16
CA GLU A 143 4.36 -1.64 19.10
C GLU A 143 3.67 -2.94 19.50
#